data_f52a32021b81ea1104318452f18405bb
#
_entry.id   f52a32021b81ea1104318452f18405bb
#
_cell.length_a   1.000
_cell.length_b   1.000
_cell.length_c   1.000
_cell.angle_alpha   90.00
_cell.angle_beta   90.00
_cell.angle_gamma   90.00
#
_symmetry.space_group_name_H-M   'P 1'
#
loop_
_entity.id
_entity.type
_entity.pdbx_description
1 polymer ?
#
loop_
_entity_poly.entity_id
_entity_poly.type
_entity_poly.pdbx_seq_one_letter_code
_entity_poly.pdbx_strand_id
1 'polypeptide(L)'
;MQFQRLLTPNTALELKAASVVPASAVGFSTSATNPQAFYAWLSSLADRTGLQPGGLDAFFRQEVKVDVQKSLLGWMTGEFASATFIGKGPAAALGESVTYIGTSDERTAAQALETVLPKLLETGQRLAQQKGSAKFSKAVLGDVTVYRYPIADNISLVAAVKSGFVMIAPSDSALLAALSSGARLEASASYPKTRSGGVTVTPLRA
;
A
#
# COMPACT_ATOMS: atom_id res chain seq x y z
N MET A 1 1.07 18.90 19.80
CA MET A 1 2.19 19.27 18.90
C MET A 1 3.09 18.09 18.45
N GLN A 2 3.11 16.91 19.09
CA GLN A 2 3.94 15.78 18.62
C GLN A 2 3.38 15.08 17.35
N PHE A 3 2.07 15.04 17.17
CA PHE A 3 1.42 14.32 16.08
C PHE A 3 1.74 14.91 14.68
N GLN A 4 1.86 16.22 14.57
CA GLN A 4 2.20 16.86 13.28
C GLN A 4 3.61 16.52 12.79
N ARG A 5 4.57 16.30 13.71
CA ARG A 5 5.94 15.88 13.34
C ARG A 5 6.04 14.46 12.80
N LEU A 6 5.07 13.60 13.14
CA LEU A 6 5.03 12.21 12.66
C LEU A 6 4.54 12.11 11.22
N LEU A 7 3.71 13.09 10.80
CA LEU A 7 3.11 13.12 9.46
C LEU A 7 3.92 13.94 8.46
N THR A 8 4.93 14.69 8.92
CA THR A 8 5.81 15.44 8.01
C THR A 8 7.09 14.66 7.76
N PRO A 9 7.42 14.34 6.51
CA PRO A 9 8.72 13.77 6.18
C PRO A 9 9.82 14.76 6.59
N ASN A 10 10.95 14.24 7.07
CA ASN A 10 12.12 15.05 7.45
C ASN A 10 12.74 15.82 6.26
N THR A 11 12.39 15.46 5.05
CA THR A 11 12.78 16.10 3.79
C THR A 11 11.55 16.32 2.92
N ALA A 12 11.56 17.38 2.11
CA ALA A 12 10.52 17.59 1.11
C ALA A 12 10.47 16.38 0.16
N LEU A 13 9.49 15.52 0.34
CA LEU A 13 9.28 14.38 -0.53
C LEU A 13 8.62 14.83 -1.83
N GLU A 14 9.24 14.54 -2.95
CA GLU A 14 8.62 14.72 -4.25
C GLU A 14 7.57 13.64 -4.47
N LEU A 15 6.29 14.05 -4.54
CA LEU A 15 5.17 13.14 -4.75
C LEU A 15 5.08 12.74 -6.23
N LYS A 16 5.28 11.46 -6.53
CA LYS A 16 5.38 10.92 -7.90
C LYS A 16 4.18 10.06 -8.30
N ALA A 17 3.28 9.74 -7.37
CA ALA A 17 2.17 8.82 -7.66
C ALA A 17 1.30 9.27 -8.86
N ALA A 18 1.08 10.58 -9.03
CA ALA A 18 0.30 11.09 -10.17
C ALA A 18 0.94 10.80 -11.54
N SER A 19 2.27 10.61 -11.59
CA SER A 19 3.00 10.26 -12.82
C SER A 19 2.85 8.78 -13.21
N VAL A 20 2.37 7.94 -12.30
CA VAL A 20 2.17 6.51 -12.54
C VAL A 20 0.70 6.10 -12.53
N VAL A 21 -0.16 6.85 -11.86
CA VAL A 21 -1.60 6.60 -11.84
C VAL A 21 -2.22 6.92 -13.19
N PRO A 22 -3.00 5.99 -13.79
CA PRO A 22 -3.70 6.23 -15.05
C PRO A 22 -4.71 7.38 -14.95
N ALA A 23 -4.87 8.14 -16.02
CA ALA A 23 -5.85 9.24 -16.11
C ALA A 23 -7.31 8.76 -16.04
N SER A 24 -7.58 7.46 -16.15
CA SER A 24 -8.89 6.85 -15.95
C SER A 24 -9.32 6.74 -14.48
N ALA A 25 -8.46 7.08 -13.53
CA ALA A 25 -8.84 7.14 -12.13
C ALA A 25 -9.92 8.21 -11.89
N VAL A 26 -11.00 7.84 -11.20
CA VAL A 26 -12.13 8.74 -10.86
C VAL A 26 -11.96 9.39 -9.49
N GLY A 27 -11.01 8.92 -8.68
CA GLY A 27 -10.61 9.49 -7.40
C GLY A 27 -9.11 9.33 -7.22
N PHE A 28 -8.48 10.31 -6.57
CA PHE A 28 -7.06 10.25 -6.26
C PHE A 28 -6.74 11.04 -5.01
N SER A 29 -5.92 10.46 -4.16
CA SER A 29 -5.31 11.15 -3.01
C SER A 29 -3.87 10.74 -2.86
N THR A 30 -3.04 11.64 -2.36
CA THR A 30 -1.64 11.35 -2.05
C THR A 30 -1.22 12.03 -0.76
N SER A 31 -0.32 11.41 -0.04
CA SER A 31 0.22 11.92 1.22
C SER A 31 1.68 11.53 1.38
N ALA A 32 2.40 12.31 2.17
CA ALA A 32 3.75 11.99 2.60
C ALA A 32 3.77 11.70 4.09
N THR A 33 4.44 10.63 4.49
CA THR A 33 4.58 10.20 5.88
C THR A 33 5.98 9.67 6.09
N ASN A 34 6.54 9.83 7.27
CA ASN A 34 7.77 9.12 7.64
C ASN A 34 7.41 7.72 8.18
N PRO A 35 7.64 6.63 7.42
CA PRO A 35 7.21 5.28 7.83
C PRO A 35 7.88 4.82 9.12
N GLN A 36 9.17 5.15 9.30
CA GLN A 36 9.94 4.76 10.48
C GLN A 36 9.43 5.48 11.74
N ALA A 37 9.18 6.79 11.62
CA ALA A 37 8.66 7.57 12.74
C ALA A 37 7.24 7.15 13.11
N PHE A 38 6.40 6.88 12.13
CA PHE A 38 5.04 6.39 12.35
C PHE A 38 5.04 5.01 13.03
N TYR A 39 5.88 4.09 12.54
CA TYR A 39 6.03 2.78 13.15
C TYR A 39 6.56 2.86 14.59
N ALA A 40 7.58 3.68 14.85
CA ALA A 40 8.13 3.88 16.18
C ALA A 40 7.08 4.43 17.17
N TRP A 41 6.24 5.36 16.70
CA TRP A 41 5.12 5.87 17.50
C TRP A 41 4.09 4.78 17.80
N LEU A 42 3.68 3.98 16.79
CA LEU A 42 2.76 2.86 16.97
C LEU A 42 3.31 1.82 17.95
N SER A 43 4.59 1.47 17.83
CA SER A 43 5.25 0.52 18.71
C SER A 43 5.27 1.01 20.18
N SER A 44 5.58 2.31 20.36
CA SER A 44 5.54 2.94 21.69
C SER A 44 4.12 2.98 22.26
N LEU A 45 3.11 3.20 21.43
CA LEU A 45 1.71 3.19 21.87
C LEU A 45 1.29 1.78 22.31
N ALA A 46 1.61 0.76 21.53
CA ALA A 46 1.29 -0.64 21.84
C ALA A 46 1.93 -1.09 23.17
N ASP A 47 3.18 -0.67 23.42
CA ASP A 47 3.89 -0.96 24.67
C ASP A 47 3.24 -0.25 25.87
N ARG A 48 2.98 1.07 25.76
CA ARG A 48 2.38 1.88 26.83
C ARG A 48 0.96 1.45 27.21
N THR A 49 0.19 0.97 26.26
CA THR A 49 -1.19 0.50 26.51
C THR A 49 -1.24 -0.93 27.02
N GLY A 50 -0.09 -1.62 27.07
CA GLY A 50 -0.01 -3.03 27.43
C GLY A 50 -0.58 -3.99 26.39
N LEU A 51 -0.96 -3.48 25.21
CA LEU A 51 -1.45 -4.32 24.11
C LEU A 51 -0.35 -5.25 23.59
N GLN A 52 0.88 -4.77 23.59
CA GLN A 52 2.03 -5.56 23.16
C GLN A 52 3.25 -5.18 24.00
N PRO A 53 3.54 -5.89 25.10
CA PRO A 53 4.73 -5.67 25.92
C PRO A 53 6.02 -5.81 25.07
N GLY A 54 6.91 -4.85 25.18
CA GLY A 54 8.11 -4.75 24.33
C GLY A 54 7.86 -4.15 22.95
N GLY A 55 6.65 -3.63 22.71
CA GLY A 55 6.26 -2.96 21.48
C GLY A 55 6.08 -3.90 20.28
N LEU A 56 5.80 -3.32 19.12
CA LEU A 56 5.55 -4.08 17.89
C LEU A 56 6.79 -4.85 17.41
N ASP A 57 8.00 -4.38 17.69
CA ASP A 57 9.23 -5.09 17.30
C ASP A 57 9.33 -6.47 17.97
N ALA A 58 8.95 -6.56 19.26
CA ALA A 58 8.94 -7.84 19.96
C ALA A 58 7.93 -8.80 19.30
N PHE A 59 6.72 -8.32 19.01
CA PHE A 59 5.70 -9.09 18.31
C PHE A 59 6.19 -9.60 16.95
N PHE A 60 6.68 -8.71 16.09
CA PHE A 60 7.10 -9.09 14.75
C PHE A 60 8.27 -10.09 14.76
N ARG A 61 9.23 -9.92 15.67
CA ARG A 61 10.35 -10.86 15.79
C ARG A 61 9.93 -12.22 16.36
N GLN A 62 9.02 -12.23 17.33
CA GLN A 62 8.60 -13.45 18.03
C GLN A 62 7.54 -14.22 17.25
N GLU A 63 6.48 -13.55 16.79
CA GLU A 63 5.33 -14.19 16.18
C GLU A 63 5.46 -14.33 14.65
N VAL A 64 5.96 -13.30 13.99
CA VAL A 64 6.06 -13.26 12.52
C VAL A 64 7.42 -13.71 12.01
N LYS A 65 8.44 -13.68 12.87
CA LYS A 65 9.85 -13.94 12.52
C LYS A 65 10.37 -13.01 11.42
N VAL A 66 10.03 -11.72 11.55
CA VAL A 66 10.38 -10.67 10.59
C VAL A 66 10.99 -9.48 11.31
N ASP A 67 12.05 -8.94 10.74
CA ASP A 67 12.58 -7.63 11.09
C ASP A 67 11.86 -6.56 10.25
N VAL A 68 10.90 -5.86 10.86
CA VAL A 68 10.04 -4.88 10.17
C VAL A 68 10.86 -3.71 9.62
N GLN A 69 11.84 -3.23 10.39
CA GLN A 69 12.67 -2.09 9.98
C GLN A 69 13.39 -2.40 8.66
N LYS A 70 14.00 -3.57 8.59
CA LYS A 70 14.77 -3.99 7.42
C LYS A 70 13.89 -4.47 6.28
N SER A 71 12.86 -5.26 6.60
CA SER A 71 12.11 -6.01 5.58
C SER A 71 10.91 -5.27 5.01
N LEU A 72 10.37 -4.27 5.75
CA LEU A 72 9.22 -3.49 5.30
C LEU A 72 9.55 -2.01 5.18
N LEU A 73 10.08 -1.38 6.24
CA LEU A 73 10.23 0.07 6.24
C LEU A 73 11.43 0.56 5.44
N GLY A 74 12.46 -0.28 5.28
CA GLY A 74 13.73 0.11 4.65
C GLY A 74 13.62 0.52 3.18
N TRP A 75 12.63 0.00 2.46
CA TRP A 75 12.42 0.34 1.04
C TRP A 75 11.31 1.38 0.82
N MET A 76 10.51 1.73 1.83
CA MET A 76 9.44 2.72 1.69
C MET A 76 10.01 4.12 1.60
N THR A 77 9.56 4.89 0.59
CA THR A 77 9.95 6.31 0.46
C THR A 77 9.17 7.22 1.41
N GLY A 78 8.01 6.76 1.86
CA GLY A 78 7.06 7.55 2.64
C GLY A 78 5.98 8.22 1.81
N GLU A 79 5.96 8.05 0.49
CA GLU A 79 4.82 8.42 -0.33
C GLU A 79 3.76 7.33 -0.27
N PHE A 80 2.52 7.75 0.05
CA PHE A 80 1.32 6.92 -0.02
C PHE A 80 0.30 7.61 -0.90
N ALA A 81 -0.30 6.85 -1.82
CA ALA A 81 -1.40 7.35 -2.62
C ALA A 81 -2.51 6.31 -2.74
N SER A 82 -3.71 6.79 -3.03
CA SER A 82 -4.86 5.94 -3.36
C SER A 82 -5.50 6.46 -4.63
N ALA A 83 -5.80 5.56 -5.55
CA ALA A 83 -6.56 5.87 -6.75
C ALA A 83 -7.78 4.96 -6.84
N THR A 84 -8.94 5.53 -7.14
CA THR A 84 -10.19 4.80 -7.32
C THR A 84 -10.50 4.69 -8.80
N PHE A 85 -10.84 3.48 -9.23
CA PHE A 85 -11.24 3.17 -10.59
C PHE A 85 -12.70 2.72 -10.61
N ILE A 86 -13.39 2.92 -11.73
CA ILE A 86 -14.73 2.36 -11.93
C ILE A 86 -14.59 0.85 -12.05
N GLY A 87 -15.20 0.11 -11.12
CA GLY A 87 -15.21 -1.35 -11.13
C GLY A 87 -16.03 -1.91 -12.29
N LYS A 88 -15.85 -3.20 -12.57
CA LYS A 88 -16.66 -3.94 -13.53
C LYS A 88 -17.55 -4.93 -12.79
N GLY A 89 -18.84 -5.02 -13.18
CA GLY A 89 -19.79 -5.95 -12.57
C GLY A 89 -20.69 -5.34 -11.49
N PRO A 90 -21.35 -6.17 -10.65
CA PRO A 90 -22.33 -5.70 -9.66
C PRO A 90 -21.78 -4.71 -8.62
N ALA A 91 -20.48 -4.77 -8.32
CA ALA A 91 -19.81 -3.84 -7.41
C ALA A 91 -19.30 -2.57 -8.10
N ALA A 92 -19.55 -2.39 -9.40
CA ALA A 92 -19.05 -1.25 -10.19
C ALA A 92 -19.42 0.12 -9.59
N ALA A 93 -20.60 0.20 -8.97
CA ALA A 93 -21.09 1.44 -8.36
C ALA A 93 -20.27 1.92 -7.16
N LEU A 94 -19.48 1.04 -6.51
CA LEU A 94 -18.70 1.37 -5.32
C LEU A 94 -17.27 1.83 -5.65
N GLY A 95 -16.83 1.64 -6.88
CA GLY A 95 -15.45 1.86 -7.27
C GLY A 95 -14.47 0.90 -6.58
N GLU A 96 -13.33 0.68 -7.18
CA GLU A 96 -12.26 -0.15 -6.61
C GLU A 96 -11.03 0.73 -6.37
N SER A 97 -10.59 0.80 -5.12
CA SER A 97 -9.43 1.63 -4.76
C SER A 97 -8.15 0.80 -4.73
N VAL A 98 -7.11 1.33 -5.35
CA VAL A 98 -5.75 0.79 -5.35
C VAL A 98 -4.87 1.69 -4.50
N THR A 99 -4.17 1.09 -3.55
CA THR A 99 -3.17 1.77 -2.73
C THR A 99 -1.81 1.67 -3.39
N TYR A 100 -1.11 2.80 -3.45
CA TYR A 100 0.25 2.94 -3.95
C TYR A 100 1.17 3.30 -2.79
N ILE A 101 2.23 2.55 -2.62
CA ILE A 101 3.26 2.78 -1.60
C ILE A 101 4.58 3.01 -2.34
N GLY A 102 5.14 4.20 -2.23
CA GLY A 102 6.39 4.54 -2.89
C GLY A 102 7.55 3.68 -2.41
N THR A 103 8.35 3.16 -3.33
CA THR A 103 9.54 2.37 -3.03
C THR A 103 10.79 2.97 -3.64
N SER A 104 11.89 2.93 -2.88
CA SER A 104 13.24 3.27 -3.34
C SER A 104 13.97 2.06 -3.93
N ASP A 105 13.44 0.83 -3.70
CA ASP A 105 14.03 -0.43 -4.15
C ASP A 105 12.91 -1.43 -4.48
N GLU A 106 12.58 -1.52 -5.76
CA GLU A 106 11.52 -2.42 -6.26
C GLU A 106 11.85 -3.89 -6.00
N ARG A 107 13.12 -4.28 -6.04
CA ARG A 107 13.54 -5.66 -5.80
C ARG A 107 13.29 -6.06 -4.35
N THR A 108 13.70 -5.22 -3.40
CA THR A 108 13.48 -5.46 -1.97
C THR A 108 11.98 -5.41 -1.65
N ALA A 109 11.22 -4.49 -2.25
CA ALA A 109 9.78 -4.44 -2.10
C ALA A 109 9.09 -5.70 -2.64
N ALA A 110 9.48 -6.20 -3.83
CA ALA A 110 8.97 -7.45 -4.38
C ALA A 110 9.28 -8.65 -3.48
N GLN A 111 10.49 -8.72 -2.94
CA GLN A 111 10.89 -9.76 -1.98
C GLN A 111 10.03 -9.68 -0.69
N ALA A 112 9.71 -8.49 -0.21
CA ALA A 112 8.83 -8.31 0.95
C ALA A 112 7.40 -8.82 0.65
N LEU A 113 6.86 -8.56 -0.54
CA LEU A 113 5.58 -9.12 -0.97
C LEU A 113 5.62 -10.65 -1.03
N GLU A 114 6.72 -11.25 -1.44
CA GLU A 114 6.83 -12.70 -1.59
C GLU A 114 7.06 -13.43 -0.25
N THR A 115 7.77 -12.81 0.69
CA THR A 115 8.24 -13.51 1.89
C THR A 115 7.65 -12.98 3.21
N VAL A 116 7.38 -11.69 3.29
CA VAL A 116 6.94 -11.05 4.53
C VAL A 116 5.43 -11.00 4.62
N LEU A 117 4.75 -10.54 3.57
CA LEU A 117 3.31 -10.39 3.58
C LEU A 117 2.55 -11.71 3.78
N PRO A 118 2.94 -12.85 3.19
CA PRO A 118 2.33 -14.15 3.51
C PRO A 118 2.43 -14.50 5.00
N LYS A 119 3.60 -14.31 5.62
CA LYS A 119 3.79 -14.58 7.05
C LYS A 119 2.92 -13.69 7.94
N LEU A 120 2.74 -12.43 7.56
CA LEU A 120 1.85 -11.51 8.27
C LEU A 120 0.41 -11.98 8.22
N LEU A 121 -0.06 -12.39 7.04
CA LEU A 121 -1.42 -12.90 6.85
C LEU A 121 -1.66 -14.21 7.58
N GLU A 122 -0.73 -15.16 7.47
CA GLU A 122 -0.78 -16.44 8.21
C GLU A 122 -0.82 -16.21 9.72
N THR A 123 0.01 -15.29 10.23
CA THR A 123 0.01 -14.94 11.65
C THR A 123 -1.31 -14.29 12.06
N GLY A 124 -1.84 -13.37 11.25
CA GLY A 124 -3.14 -12.73 11.48
C GLY A 124 -4.28 -13.74 11.50
N GLN A 125 -4.33 -14.68 10.54
CA GLN A 125 -5.32 -15.75 10.47
C GLN A 125 -5.23 -16.67 11.71
N ARG A 126 -4.01 -17.06 12.11
CA ARG A 126 -3.77 -17.89 13.29
C ARG A 126 -4.27 -17.20 14.57
N LEU A 127 -3.98 -15.92 14.75
CA LEU A 127 -4.41 -15.14 15.91
C LEU A 127 -5.94 -14.92 15.92
N ALA A 128 -6.55 -14.76 14.75
CA ALA A 128 -8.00 -14.65 14.60
C ALA A 128 -8.72 -16.00 14.67
N GLN A 129 -8.01 -17.11 14.89
CA GLN A 129 -8.54 -18.48 14.91
C GLN A 129 -9.34 -18.85 13.65
N GLN A 130 -9.04 -18.20 12.53
CA GLN A 130 -9.67 -18.49 11.25
C GLN A 130 -9.10 -19.78 10.66
N LYS A 131 -10.00 -20.73 10.35
CA LYS A 131 -9.64 -21.93 9.59
C LYS A 131 -9.62 -21.54 8.11
N GLY A 132 -8.45 -21.46 7.53
CA GLY A 132 -8.31 -21.24 6.10
C GLY A 132 -6.84 -21.11 5.73
N SER A 133 -6.33 -22.04 4.96
CA SER A 133 -4.99 -21.96 4.36
C SER A 133 -5.12 -21.64 2.87
N ALA A 134 -5.73 -20.51 2.56
CA ALA A 134 -5.69 -20.07 1.18
C ALA A 134 -4.24 -19.71 0.85
N LYS A 135 -3.66 -20.47 -0.08
CA LYS A 135 -2.24 -20.38 -0.38
C LYS A 135 -1.94 -19.12 -1.19
N PHE A 136 -0.95 -18.37 -0.74
CA PHE A 136 -0.28 -17.37 -1.54
C PHE A 136 0.07 -17.92 -2.93
N SER A 137 -0.15 -17.13 -3.96
CA SER A 137 0.25 -17.48 -5.33
C SER A 137 0.85 -16.28 -6.04
N LYS A 138 1.68 -16.56 -7.04
CA LYS A 138 2.21 -15.53 -7.94
C LYS A 138 1.99 -15.95 -9.39
N ALA A 139 1.75 -14.97 -10.22
CA ALA A 139 1.62 -15.13 -11.67
C ALA A 139 2.30 -13.97 -12.39
N VAL A 140 2.69 -14.17 -13.63
CA VAL A 140 3.22 -13.11 -14.48
C VAL A 140 2.11 -12.61 -15.38
N LEU A 141 1.91 -11.29 -15.37
CA LEU A 141 0.93 -10.61 -16.21
C LEU A 141 1.67 -9.56 -17.06
N GLY A 142 1.91 -9.88 -18.32
CA GLY A 142 2.79 -9.07 -19.17
C GLY A 142 4.22 -9.06 -18.62
N ASP A 143 4.72 -7.89 -18.25
CA ASP A 143 6.04 -7.66 -17.66
C ASP A 143 6.01 -7.54 -16.12
N VAL A 144 4.86 -7.79 -15.49
CA VAL A 144 4.66 -7.57 -14.05
C VAL A 144 4.37 -8.88 -13.33
N THR A 145 5.06 -9.11 -12.22
CA THR A 145 4.71 -10.20 -11.30
C THR A 145 3.56 -9.73 -10.39
N VAL A 146 2.48 -10.48 -10.40
CA VAL A 146 1.30 -10.25 -9.55
C VAL A 146 1.29 -11.27 -8.43
N TYR A 147 1.14 -10.79 -7.21
CA TYR A 147 1.07 -11.56 -5.98
C TYR A 147 -0.39 -11.60 -5.50
N ARG A 148 -0.92 -12.77 -5.19
CA ARG A 148 -2.30 -12.95 -4.70
C ARG A 148 -2.29 -13.54 -3.31
N TYR A 149 -3.00 -12.88 -2.41
CA TYR A 149 -3.12 -13.24 -1.01
C TYR A 149 -4.60 -13.44 -0.70
N PRO A 150 -5.08 -14.68 -0.65
CA PRO A 150 -6.44 -14.94 -0.21
C PRO A 150 -6.60 -14.57 1.26
N ILE A 151 -7.61 -13.75 1.56
CA ILE A 151 -7.91 -13.28 2.93
C ILE A 151 -9.09 -14.04 3.52
N ALA A 152 -10.11 -14.28 2.70
CA ALA A 152 -11.31 -15.03 3.04
C ALA A 152 -11.87 -15.69 1.79
N ASP A 153 -12.95 -16.47 1.95
CA ASP A 153 -13.64 -17.06 0.81
C ASP A 153 -14.02 -15.97 -0.20
N ASN A 154 -13.54 -16.11 -1.44
CA ASN A 154 -13.76 -15.19 -2.54
C ASN A 154 -13.19 -13.75 -2.37
N ILE A 155 -12.38 -13.49 -1.35
CA ILE A 155 -11.71 -12.23 -1.13
C ILE A 155 -10.19 -12.44 -1.18
N SER A 156 -9.55 -11.80 -2.14
CA SER A 156 -8.09 -11.81 -2.26
C SER A 156 -7.57 -10.38 -2.33
N LEU A 157 -6.44 -10.14 -1.68
CA LEU A 157 -5.61 -8.99 -1.92
C LEU A 157 -4.67 -9.33 -3.07
N VAL A 158 -4.54 -8.44 -4.04
CA VAL A 158 -3.58 -8.58 -5.11
C VAL A 158 -2.59 -7.43 -5.07
N ALA A 159 -1.33 -7.73 -5.32
CA ALA A 159 -0.28 -6.73 -5.29
C ALA A 159 0.69 -6.88 -6.45
N ALA A 160 1.35 -5.80 -6.82
CA ALA A 160 2.42 -5.77 -7.80
C ALA A 160 3.43 -4.68 -7.44
N VAL A 161 4.63 -4.77 -8.00
CA VAL A 161 5.64 -3.71 -7.91
C VAL A 161 5.95 -3.23 -9.33
N LYS A 162 5.78 -1.94 -9.56
CA LYS A 162 6.11 -1.31 -10.86
C LYS A 162 6.27 0.20 -10.72
N SER A 163 7.19 0.75 -11.49
CA SER A 163 7.40 2.21 -11.63
C SER A 163 7.62 2.95 -10.30
N GLY A 164 8.40 2.35 -9.40
CA GLY A 164 8.72 2.93 -8.09
C GLY A 164 7.60 2.82 -7.06
N PHE A 165 6.59 1.95 -7.29
CA PHE A 165 5.48 1.75 -6.36
C PHE A 165 5.15 0.28 -6.16
N VAL A 166 4.81 -0.04 -4.91
CA VAL A 166 4.02 -1.21 -4.55
C VAL A 166 2.56 -0.83 -4.71
N MET A 167 1.82 -1.55 -5.53
CA MET A 167 0.39 -1.38 -5.74
C MET A 167 -0.34 -2.50 -5.03
N ILE A 168 -1.36 -2.17 -4.23
CA ILE A 168 -2.20 -3.14 -3.52
C ILE A 168 -3.65 -2.88 -3.89
N ALA A 169 -4.34 -3.89 -4.37
CA ALA A 169 -5.70 -3.81 -4.87
C ALA A 169 -6.59 -4.92 -4.30
N PRO A 170 -7.92 -4.68 -4.21
CA PRO A 170 -8.88 -5.67 -3.72
C PRO A 170 -9.23 -6.74 -4.77
N SER A 171 -8.80 -6.56 -6.02
CA SER A 171 -9.12 -7.47 -7.13
C SER A 171 -8.09 -7.38 -8.25
N ASP A 172 -8.04 -8.42 -9.09
CA ASP A 172 -7.24 -8.41 -10.33
C ASP A 172 -7.70 -7.29 -11.28
N SER A 173 -9.00 -7.00 -11.36
CA SER A 173 -9.54 -5.95 -12.23
C SER A 173 -9.05 -4.57 -11.82
N ALA A 174 -9.04 -4.27 -10.53
CA ALA A 174 -8.52 -3.02 -9.99
C ALA A 174 -7.02 -2.87 -10.25
N LEU A 175 -6.25 -3.94 -10.02
CA LEU A 175 -4.82 -3.93 -10.28
C LEU A 175 -4.52 -3.73 -11.78
N LEU A 176 -5.27 -4.41 -12.66
CA LEU A 176 -5.15 -4.23 -14.10
C LEU A 176 -5.48 -2.80 -14.55
N ALA A 177 -6.51 -2.18 -13.97
CA ALA A 177 -6.82 -0.78 -14.21
C ALA A 177 -5.66 0.13 -13.81
N ALA A 178 -5.04 -0.12 -12.65
CA ALA A 178 -3.88 0.63 -12.16
C ALA A 178 -2.61 0.43 -13.02
N LEU A 179 -2.44 -0.76 -13.59
CA LEU A 179 -1.31 -1.11 -14.46
C LEU A 179 -1.52 -0.71 -15.93
N SER A 180 -2.71 -0.21 -16.31
CA SER A 180 -3.03 0.10 -17.69
C SER A 180 -2.04 1.11 -18.28
N SER A 181 -1.71 0.90 -19.56
CA SER A 181 -0.92 1.84 -20.36
C SER A 181 -1.79 3.02 -20.78
N GLY A 182 -1.19 4.18 -21.03
CA GLY A 182 -1.88 5.35 -21.55
C GLY A 182 -1.54 6.63 -20.79
N ALA A 183 -2.40 7.65 -20.93
CA ALA A 183 -2.20 8.93 -20.26
C ALA A 183 -2.17 8.78 -18.74
N ARG A 184 -1.29 9.55 -18.10
CA ARG A 184 -1.15 9.58 -16.65
C ARG A 184 -1.93 10.74 -16.07
N LEU A 185 -2.28 10.60 -14.78
CA LEU A 185 -3.10 11.58 -14.09
C LEU A 185 -2.49 12.99 -14.08
N GLU A 186 -1.17 13.09 -13.92
CA GLU A 186 -0.46 14.38 -13.93
C GLU A 186 -0.59 15.15 -15.24
N ALA A 187 -0.78 14.43 -16.37
CA ALA A 187 -1.01 15.02 -17.69
C ALA A 187 -2.49 15.39 -17.93
N SER A 188 -3.37 15.00 -17.02
CA SER A 188 -4.80 15.30 -17.13
C SER A 188 -5.08 16.77 -16.84
N ALA A 189 -5.97 17.39 -17.62
CA ALA A 189 -6.42 18.76 -17.39
C ALA A 189 -7.16 18.95 -16.03
N SER A 190 -7.70 17.86 -15.49
CA SER A 190 -8.38 17.86 -14.17
C SER A 190 -7.43 17.75 -12.99
N TYR A 191 -6.14 17.47 -13.21
CA TYR A 191 -5.16 17.37 -12.13
C TYR A 191 -4.67 18.76 -11.71
N PRO A 192 -4.78 19.13 -10.43
CA PRO A 192 -4.37 20.45 -9.96
C PRO A 192 -2.85 20.63 -10.08
N LYS A 193 -2.42 21.71 -10.73
CA LYS A 193 -1.00 22.03 -10.93
C LYS A 193 -0.31 22.61 -9.69
N THR A 194 -1.08 23.10 -8.71
CA THR A 194 -0.55 23.66 -7.46
C THR A 194 -0.61 22.62 -6.35
N ARG A 195 0.56 22.25 -5.85
CA ARG A 195 0.72 21.35 -4.70
C ARG A 195 0.89 22.21 -3.45
N SER A 196 -0.11 22.26 -2.58
CA SER A 196 0.10 22.65 -1.19
C SER A 196 0.48 21.39 -0.41
N GLY A 197 1.52 21.45 0.42
CA GLY A 197 1.95 20.32 1.26
C GLY A 197 0.81 19.89 2.18
N GLY A 198 0.18 18.76 1.90
CA GLY A 198 -0.95 18.22 2.62
C GLY A 198 -1.72 17.19 1.76
N VAL A 199 -2.64 16.49 2.37
CA VAL A 199 -3.50 15.53 1.68
C VAL A 199 -4.31 16.27 0.60
N THR A 200 -4.04 15.99 -0.67
CA THR A 200 -4.83 16.53 -1.78
C THR A 200 -5.86 15.47 -2.16
N VAL A 201 -7.11 15.72 -1.83
CA VAL A 201 -8.25 14.94 -2.33
C VAL A 201 -8.80 15.68 -3.54
N THR A 202 -8.67 15.11 -4.73
CA THR A 202 -9.25 15.68 -5.95
C THR A 202 -10.37 14.76 -6.42
N PRO A 203 -11.64 15.16 -6.26
CA PRO A 203 -12.71 14.44 -6.93
C PRO A 203 -12.58 14.68 -8.44
N LEU A 204 -12.30 13.64 -9.18
CA LEU A 204 -12.37 13.68 -10.64
C LEU A 204 -13.85 13.61 -11.01
N ARG A 205 -14.35 14.64 -11.71
CA ARG A 205 -15.71 14.60 -12.24
C ARG A 205 -15.75 13.59 -13.40
N ALA A 206 -16.71 12.68 -13.33
CA ALA A 206 -17.07 11.79 -14.43
C ALA A 206 -17.60 12.58 -15.62
#